data_15d5774e28a069b483a719cc64949109
#
_entry.id   15d5774e28a069b483a719cc64949109
#
_cell.length_a   1.000
_cell.length_b   1.000
_cell.length_c   1.000
_cell.angle_alpha   90.00
_cell.angle_beta   90.00
_cell.angle_gamma   90.00
#
_symmetry.space_group_name_H-M   'P 1'
#
loop_
_entity.id
_entity.type
_entity.pdbx_description
1 polymer ?
#
loop_
_entity_poly.entity_id
_entity_poly.type
_entity_poly.pdbx_seq_one_letter_code
_entity_poly.pdbx_strand_id
1 'polypeptide(L)'
;MKVSVCVSHMSALKSLMAILAVFAVKAGFAVVLENEGKAYGELHSRIVERIRLWPGFAPHEKDSLPGRYAYDAKRKVWRRRDVSQPELVVFRPFGKPRDTMVIVMPGGGYDSQHMGHFCRDSRPILESGRWVAVLHYRIPRREGRKIYDAPREDAARAVRILRANAARLGFSPEKIGAVGYSAGAHLAAISAVSSQDALYGRVDDIDDCSAHLNFAVPVYPAYVADDGATGPNARGGDGAAILPEFKFDSRTPPMFMLHGDKDYYSPMASVLIYTELHKRKIPAQLFVYGNISHGLGNTPNAKGWQSRIIDWFDSIGF
;
A
#
# COMPACT_ATOMS: atom_id res chain seq x y z
N MET A 1 28.46 57.95 -0.20
CA MET A 1 27.00 57.73 -0.39
C MET A 1 26.72 56.75 -1.52
N LYS A 2 27.35 55.56 -1.58
CA LYS A 2 27.13 54.51 -2.63
C LYS A 2 27.03 53.09 -2.10
N VAL A 3 26.92 52.87 -0.78
CA VAL A 3 26.85 51.50 -0.19
C VAL A 3 25.42 51.15 0.23
N SER A 4 24.50 52.10 0.35
CA SER A 4 23.15 51.86 0.86
C SER A 4 22.16 51.32 -0.17
N VAL A 5 22.43 51.45 -1.47
CA VAL A 5 21.48 51.04 -2.53
C VAL A 5 21.61 49.56 -2.88
N CYS A 6 22.77 48.94 -2.66
CA CYS A 6 23.02 47.56 -3.05
C CYS A 6 22.38 46.56 -2.06
N VAL A 7 22.25 46.91 -0.78
CA VAL A 7 21.64 46.01 0.25
C VAL A 7 20.13 45.92 0.13
N SER A 8 19.46 47.00 -0.30
CA SER A 8 18.00 47.01 -0.49
C SER A 8 17.55 46.17 -1.68
N HIS A 9 18.32 46.11 -2.76
CA HIS A 9 18.00 45.28 -3.93
C HIS A 9 18.21 43.78 -3.70
N MET A 10 19.21 43.39 -2.91
CA MET A 10 19.41 41.99 -2.55
C MET A 10 18.31 41.46 -1.61
N SER A 11 17.80 42.29 -0.70
CA SER A 11 16.70 41.90 0.19
C SER A 11 15.37 41.78 -0.57
N ALA A 12 15.08 42.70 -1.48
CA ALA A 12 13.89 42.66 -2.33
C ALA A 12 13.90 41.42 -3.28
N LEU A 13 15.09 41.11 -3.85
CA LEU A 13 15.23 39.94 -4.72
C LEU A 13 15.03 38.61 -3.97
N LYS A 14 15.57 38.49 -2.75
CA LYS A 14 15.36 37.32 -1.88
C LYS A 14 13.89 37.17 -1.46
N SER A 15 13.22 38.28 -1.15
CA SER A 15 11.79 38.27 -0.83
C SER A 15 10.93 37.89 -2.05
N LEU A 16 11.26 38.38 -3.23
CA LEU A 16 10.56 38.02 -4.49
C LEU A 16 10.76 36.55 -4.85
N MET A 17 11.98 36.01 -4.70
CA MET A 17 12.27 34.58 -4.92
C MET A 17 11.57 33.71 -3.91
N ALA A 18 11.46 34.12 -2.66
CA ALA A 18 10.69 33.38 -1.64
C ALA A 18 9.19 33.38 -1.94
N ILE A 19 8.64 34.50 -2.40
CA ILE A 19 7.23 34.61 -2.79
C ILE A 19 6.96 33.76 -4.03
N LEU A 20 7.82 33.77 -5.05
CA LEU A 20 7.69 32.94 -6.25
C LEU A 20 7.82 31.44 -5.93
N ALA A 21 8.71 31.07 -5.00
CA ALA A 21 8.82 29.69 -4.53
C ALA A 21 7.54 29.22 -3.80
N VAL A 22 6.94 30.06 -2.97
CA VAL A 22 5.68 29.77 -2.28
C VAL A 22 4.52 29.65 -3.27
N PHE A 23 4.47 30.49 -4.31
CA PHE A 23 3.45 30.39 -5.36
C PHE A 23 3.64 29.14 -6.23
N ALA A 24 4.88 28.79 -6.58
CA ALA A 24 5.18 27.57 -7.34
C ALA A 24 4.82 26.30 -6.54
N VAL A 25 5.12 26.29 -5.24
CA VAL A 25 4.72 25.19 -4.34
C VAL A 25 3.21 25.10 -4.20
N LYS A 26 2.50 26.23 -4.04
CA LYS A 26 1.02 26.25 -3.97
C LYS A 26 0.37 25.81 -5.30
N ALA A 27 0.90 26.24 -6.44
CA ALA A 27 0.40 25.84 -7.75
C ALA A 27 0.64 24.35 -8.01
N GLY A 28 1.82 23.82 -7.67
CA GLY A 28 2.14 22.40 -7.76
C GLY A 28 1.23 21.55 -6.85
N PHE A 29 0.94 22.03 -5.65
CA PHE A 29 0.05 21.37 -4.71
C PHE A 29 -1.42 21.37 -5.22
N ALA A 30 -1.87 22.45 -5.83
CA ALA A 30 -3.21 22.56 -6.42
C ALA A 30 -3.41 21.58 -7.59
N VAL A 31 -2.42 21.44 -8.47
CA VAL A 31 -2.47 20.46 -9.59
C VAL A 31 -2.48 19.02 -9.09
N VAL A 32 -1.70 18.71 -8.06
CA VAL A 32 -1.71 17.38 -7.43
C VAL A 32 -3.09 17.08 -6.83
N LEU A 33 -3.72 18.03 -6.14
CA LEU A 33 -5.05 17.86 -5.55
C LEU A 33 -6.15 17.67 -6.62
N GLU A 34 -6.08 18.40 -7.74
CA GLU A 34 -7.05 18.25 -8.83
C GLU A 34 -7.01 16.85 -9.45
N ASN A 35 -5.83 16.37 -9.78
CA ASN A 35 -5.65 15.02 -10.34
C ASN A 35 -5.97 13.93 -9.31
N GLU A 36 -5.78 14.18 -8.05
CA GLU A 36 -6.14 13.27 -6.98
C GLU A 36 -7.65 13.11 -6.85
N GLY A 37 -8.42 14.20 -6.89
CA GLY A 37 -9.89 14.14 -6.91
C GLY A 37 -10.40 13.29 -8.08
N LYS A 38 -9.80 13.43 -9.26
CA LYS A 38 -10.11 12.58 -10.42
C LYS A 38 -9.71 11.12 -10.21
N ALA A 39 -8.58 10.87 -9.55
CA ALA A 39 -8.06 9.53 -9.29
C ALA A 39 -8.88 8.76 -8.25
N TYR A 40 -9.41 9.43 -7.22
CA TYR A 40 -10.29 8.85 -6.21
C TYR A 40 -11.78 8.91 -6.56
N GLY A 41 -12.17 9.80 -7.49
CA GLY A 41 -13.58 9.99 -7.87
C GLY A 41 -14.45 10.35 -6.66
N GLU A 42 -15.62 9.76 -6.56
CA GLU A 42 -16.58 10.00 -5.45
C GLU A 42 -16.02 9.66 -4.06
N LEU A 43 -15.05 8.75 -3.95
CA LEU A 43 -14.42 8.40 -2.67
C LEU A 43 -13.55 9.55 -2.12
N HIS A 44 -13.19 10.54 -2.94
CA HIS A 44 -12.42 11.70 -2.48
C HIS A 44 -13.09 12.43 -1.32
N SER A 45 -14.42 12.53 -1.33
CA SER A 45 -15.22 13.16 -0.25
C SER A 45 -15.22 12.35 1.07
N ARG A 46 -14.72 11.11 1.05
CA ARG A 46 -14.60 10.25 2.22
C ARG A 46 -13.26 10.35 2.93
N ILE A 47 -12.30 11.07 2.37
CA ILE A 47 -11.00 11.30 3.00
C ILE A 47 -11.20 12.10 4.29
N VAL A 48 -10.73 11.55 5.40
CA VAL A 48 -10.76 12.22 6.71
C VAL A 48 -9.39 12.70 7.14
N GLU A 49 -8.33 12.05 6.69
CA GLU A 49 -6.97 12.41 7.08
C GLU A 49 -5.92 11.92 6.07
N ARG A 50 -4.81 12.66 6.01
CA ARG A 50 -3.57 12.27 5.32
C ARG A 50 -2.44 12.30 6.33
N ILE A 51 -1.74 11.20 6.44
CA ILE A 51 -0.69 11.03 7.43
C ILE A 51 0.61 10.71 6.70
N ARG A 52 1.57 11.63 6.74
CA ARG A 52 2.93 11.35 6.28
C ARG A 52 3.55 10.29 7.18
N LEU A 53 4.23 9.31 6.61
CA LEU A 53 4.82 8.24 7.40
C LEU A 53 6.08 8.69 8.15
N TRP A 54 6.84 9.60 7.58
CA TRP A 54 8.13 10.02 8.09
C TRP A 54 8.11 11.52 8.41
N PRO A 55 8.61 11.95 9.56
CA PRO A 55 8.59 13.37 9.96
C PRO A 55 9.53 14.23 9.09
N GLY A 56 10.54 13.60 8.47
CA GLY A 56 11.48 14.20 7.54
C GLY A 56 11.54 13.40 6.23
N PHE A 57 12.75 13.20 5.73
CA PHE A 57 12.97 12.28 4.63
C PHE A 57 12.73 10.84 5.07
N ALA A 58 12.13 10.05 4.20
CA ALA A 58 12.05 8.60 4.42
C ALA A 58 13.47 7.98 4.43
N PRO A 59 13.68 6.84 5.11
CA PRO A 59 14.98 6.19 5.16
C PRO A 59 15.60 6.02 3.77
N HIS A 60 16.86 6.46 3.63
CA HIS A 60 17.63 6.43 2.38
C HIS A 60 17.12 7.32 1.23
N GLU A 61 16.13 8.19 1.46
CA GLU A 61 15.70 9.18 0.47
C GLU A 61 16.50 10.50 0.59
N LYS A 62 16.65 11.16 -0.55
CA LYS A 62 17.33 12.46 -0.66
C LYS A 62 16.37 13.61 -0.95
N ASP A 63 15.11 13.28 -1.21
CA ASP A 63 14.03 14.21 -1.50
C ASP A 63 12.73 13.80 -0.80
N SER A 64 11.69 14.59 -0.97
CA SER A 64 10.39 14.40 -0.30
C SER A 64 9.26 14.72 -1.26
N LEU A 65 9.11 13.89 -2.28
CA LEU A 65 8.09 14.03 -3.32
C LEU A 65 6.83 13.26 -2.93
N PRO A 66 5.66 13.91 -2.87
CA PRO A 66 4.39 13.24 -2.56
C PRO A 66 3.93 12.31 -3.69
N GLY A 67 4.63 12.35 -4.83
CA GLY A 67 4.25 11.65 -6.05
C GLY A 67 3.24 12.45 -6.88
N ARG A 68 2.91 11.92 -8.04
CA ARG A 68 1.97 12.53 -8.98
C ARG A 68 0.96 11.52 -9.49
N TYR A 69 -0.25 11.99 -9.79
CA TYR A 69 -1.26 11.19 -10.45
C TYR A 69 -1.16 11.38 -11.96
N ALA A 70 -1.12 10.26 -12.70
CA ALA A 70 -1.10 10.22 -14.15
C ALA A 70 -2.17 9.26 -14.66
N TYR A 71 -2.94 9.68 -15.66
CA TYR A 71 -3.92 8.82 -16.31
C TYR A 71 -3.26 7.97 -17.39
N ASP A 72 -3.38 6.65 -17.27
CA ASP A 72 -2.95 5.68 -18.28
C ASP A 72 -4.12 5.49 -19.26
N ALA A 73 -4.10 6.20 -20.39
CA ALA A 73 -5.16 6.18 -21.36
C ALA A 73 -5.35 4.79 -22.03
N LYS A 74 -4.27 4.02 -22.19
CA LYS A 74 -4.32 2.66 -22.76
C LYS A 74 -5.06 1.69 -21.84
N ARG A 75 -4.84 1.80 -20.52
CA ARG A 75 -5.47 0.95 -19.51
C ARG A 75 -6.70 1.58 -18.87
N LYS A 76 -7.02 2.82 -19.22
CA LYS A 76 -8.16 3.60 -18.69
C LYS A 76 -8.16 3.66 -17.16
N VAL A 77 -6.99 3.94 -16.56
CA VAL A 77 -6.83 3.95 -15.11
C VAL A 77 -5.88 5.04 -14.66
N TRP A 78 -6.16 5.63 -13.50
CA TRP A 78 -5.24 6.50 -12.80
C TRP A 78 -4.14 5.70 -12.12
N ARG A 79 -2.91 6.22 -12.19
CA ARG A 79 -1.73 5.69 -11.50
C ARG A 79 -1.07 6.76 -10.67
N ARG A 80 -0.59 6.42 -9.49
CA ARG A 80 0.34 7.25 -8.73
C ARG A 80 1.77 6.81 -9.05
N ARG A 81 2.69 7.79 -9.16
CA ARG A 81 4.09 7.59 -9.53
C ARG A 81 4.99 8.52 -8.71
N ASP A 82 6.29 8.21 -8.69
CA ASP A 82 7.36 9.07 -8.19
C ASP A 82 7.13 9.50 -6.72
N VAL A 83 6.86 8.53 -5.85
CA VAL A 83 6.66 8.74 -4.42
C VAL A 83 7.97 8.50 -3.68
N SER A 84 8.54 9.53 -3.06
CA SER A 84 9.63 9.43 -2.09
C SER A 84 9.18 9.91 -0.69
N GLN A 85 8.05 10.61 -0.60
CA GLN A 85 7.34 10.90 0.63
C GLN A 85 6.07 10.03 0.72
N PRO A 86 6.15 8.86 1.36
CA PRO A 86 5.02 7.96 1.51
C PRO A 86 4.00 8.50 2.53
N GLU A 87 2.73 8.17 2.30
CA GLU A 87 1.63 8.61 3.17
C GLU A 87 0.52 7.56 3.27
N LEU A 88 -0.27 7.67 4.32
CA LEU A 88 -1.58 7.05 4.45
C LEU A 88 -2.67 8.07 4.10
N VAL A 89 -3.62 7.67 3.28
CA VAL A 89 -4.85 8.40 3.04
C VAL A 89 -5.99 7.62 3.68
N VAL A 90 -6.56 8.16 4.76
CA VAL A 90 -7.56 7.48 5.59
C VAL A 90 -8.97 7.87 5.14
N PHE A 91 -9.80 6.87 4.95
CA PHE A 91 -11.19 7.00 4.48
C PHE A 91 -12.18 6.53 5.55
N ARG A 92 -13.20 7.35 5.79
CA ARG A 92 -14.32 6.98 6.66
C ARG A 92 -15.25 6.01 5.92
N PRO A 93 -15.68 4.91 6.58
CA PRO A 93 -16.60 3.96 5.99
C PRO A 93 -17.98 4.56 5.68
N PHE A 94 -18.76 3.84 4.88
CA PHE A 94 -20.18 4.11 4.71
C PHE A 94 -20.98 3.57 5.90
N GLY A 95 -22.08 4.23 6.25
CA GLY A 95 -22.95 3.79 7.33
C GLY A 95 -22.29 3.82 8.72
N LYS A 96 -22.70 2.88 9.58
CA LYS A 96 -22.17 2.74 10.95
C LYS A 96 -20.75 2.17 10.92
N PRO A 97 -19.75 2.88 11.46
CA PRO A 97 -18.38 2.37 11.49
C PRO A 97 -18.26 1.09 12.35
N ARG A 98 -17.48 0.14 11.86
CA ARG A 98 -16.92 -0.99 12.62
C ARG A 98 -15.55 -0.61 13.17
N ASP A 99 -15.03 -1.44 14.05
CA ASP A 99 -13.75 -1.20 14.73
C ASP A 99 -12.52 -1.77 14.00
N THR A 100 -12.67 -2.13 12.73
CA THR A 100 -11.60 -2.72 11.90
C THR A 100 -11.01 -1.70 10.94
N MET A 101 -9.68 -1.63 10.86
CA MET A 101 -8.91 -0.87 9.89
C MET A 101 -8.27 -1.79 8.84
N VAL A 102 -8.47 -1.50 7.58
CA VAL A 102 -7.88 -2.22 6.45
C VAL A 102 -6.92 -1.30 5.69
N ILE A 103 -5.65 -1.69 5.65
CA ILE A 103 -4.64 -1.00 4.82
C ILE A 103 -4.73 -1.56 3.41
N VAL A 104 -5.06 -0.73 2.44
CA VAL A 104 -5.02 -1.10 1.03
C VAL A 104 -3.64 -0.78 0.46
N MET A 105 -2.99 -1.80 -0.08
CA MET A 105 -1.68 -1.74 -0.72
C MET A 105 -1.84 -1.94 -2.24
N PRO A 106 -1.82 -0.86 -3.05
CA PRO A 106 -2.04 -0.96 -4.49
C PRO A 106 -0.93 -1.72 -5.20
N GLY A 107 -1.28 -2.46 -6.25
CA GLY A 107 -0.32 -3.07 -7.16
C GLY A 107 0.23 -2.09 -8.19
N GLY A 108 1.17 -2.56 -8.99
CA GLY A 108 1.82 -1.80 -10.08
C GLY A 108 3.30 -2.08 -10.21
N GLY A 109 3.74 -3.28 -9.84
CA GLY A 109 5.10 -3.79 -10.05
C GLY A 109 6.18 -3.08 -9.22
N TYR A 110 5.82 -2.33 -8.19
CA TYR A 110 6.69 -1.40 -7.45
C TYR A 110 7.24 -0.22 -8.28
N ASP A 111 6.68 0.02 -9.49
CA ASP A 111 7.06 1.16 -10.33
C ASP A 111 5.97 2.23 -10.37
N SER A 112 4.74 1.84 -10.08
CA SER A 112 3.58 2.72 -9.97
C SER A 112 2.54 2.10 -9.05
N GLN A 113 1.48 2.86 -8.71
CA GLN A 113 0.34 2.36 -7.94
C GLN A 113 -0.93 2.50 -8.77
N HIS A 114 -1.69 1.42 -8.89
CA HIS A 114 -2.92 1.34 -9.67
C HIS A 114 -4.11 1.77 -8.81
N MET A 115 -4.67 2.96 -9.06
CA MET A 115 -5.72 3.53 -8.22
C MET A 115 -7.05 2.76 -8.26
N GLY A 116 -7.32 2.01 -9.35
CA GLY A 116 -8.49 1.15 -9.44
C GLY A 116 -8.56 0.05 -8.38
N HIS A 117 -7.42 -0.39 -7.83
CA HIS A 117 -7.39 -1.38 -6.74
C HIS A 117 -8.06 -0.85 -5.46
N PHE A 118 -7.98 0.44 -5.22
CA PHE A 118 -8.75 1.05 -4.13
C PHE A 118 -10.17 1.45 -4.59
N CYS A 119 -10.28 2.30 -5.60
CA CYS A 119 -11.55 2.96 -5.94
C CYS A 119 -12.65 2.00 -6.39
N ARG A 120 -12.29 0.87 -6.97
CA ARG A 120 -13.22 -0.17 -7.42
C ARG A 120 -13.17 -1.41 -6.55
N ASP A 121 -11.96 -1.97 -6.38
CA ASP A 121 -11.83 -3.33 -5.83
C ASP A 121 -11.92 -3.35 -4.31
N SER A 122 -11.50 -2.28 -3.61
CA SER A 122 -11.62 -2.17 -2.15
C SER A 122 -12.83 -1.36 -1.67
N ARG A 123 -13.62 -0.77 -2.57
CA ARG A 123 -14.83 -0.03 -2.20
C ARG A 123 -15.80 -0.84 -1.33
N PRO A 124 -16.08 -2.13 -1.59
CA PRO A 124 -16.96 -2.94 -0.75
C PRO A 124 -16.49 -3.04 0.72
N ILE A 125 -15.20 -2.86 0.99
CA ILE A 125 -14.67 -2.84 2.36
C ILE A 125 -15.22 -1.60 3.12
N LEU A 126 -15.20 -0.43 2.48
CA LEU A 126 -15.80 0.79 3.04
C LEU A 126 -17.32 0.65 3.21
N GLU A 127 -17.99 0.03 2.23
CA GLU A 127 -19.44 -0.22 2.25
C GLU A 127 -19.85 -1.18 3.37
N SER A 128 -18.95 -2.10 3.76
CA SER A 128 -19.17 -3.03 4.89
C SER A 128 -19.02 -2.37 6.27
N GLY A 129 -18.71 -1.07 6.33
CA GLY A 129 -18.54 -0.33 7.59
C GLY A 129 -17.10 -0.33 8.13
N ARG A 130 -16.13 -0.93 7.44
CA ARG A 130 -14.73 -0.96 7.88
C ARG A 130 -13.97 0.28 7.42
N TRP A 131 -13.05 0.77 8.25
CA TRP A 131 -12.13 1.83 7.90
C TRP A 131 -11.15 1.35 6.85
N VAL A 132 -10.75 2.24 5.95
CA VAL A 132 -9.72 1.95 4.95
C VAL A 132 -8.66 3.04 4.98
N ALA A 133 -7.40 2.63 4.95
CA ALA A 133 -6.27 3.51 4.72
C ALA A 133 -5.52 3.04 3.46
N VAL A 134 -5.42 3.88 2.44
CA VAL A 134 -4.58 3.58 1.28
C VAL A 134 -3.14 3.93 1.61
N LEU A 135 -2.25 2.97 1.52
CA LEU A 135 -0.82 3.18 1.69
C LEU A 135 -0.18 3.56 0.36
N HIS A 136 0.21 4.80 0.24
CA HIS A 136 1.05 5.27 -0.84
C HIS A 136 2.52 5.09 -0.48
N TYR A 137 3.01 3.85 -0.64
CA TYR A 137 4.39 3.49 -0.37
C TYR A 137 5.35 4.03 -1.42
N ARG A 138 6.65 4.06 -1.13
CA ARG A 138 7.71 4.57 -2.01
C ARG A 138 7.82 3.79 -3.33
N ILE A 139 7.83 4.51 -4.42
CA ILE A 139 7.99 4.05 -5.81
C ILE A 139 8.70 5.15 -6.63
N PRO A 140 9.40 4.81 -7.74
CA PRO A 140 9.70 3.48 -8.25
C PRO A 140 10.69 2.72 -7.37
N ARG A 141 11.06 1.52 -7.78
CA ARG A 141 12.11 0.70 -7.15
C ARG A 141 13.39 1.50 -6.93
N ARG A 142 14.06 1.27 -5.80
CA ARG A 142 15.32 1.96 -5.47
C ARG A 142 16.51 1.16 -5.98
N GLU A 143 17.44 1.83 -6.67
CA GLU A 143 18.68 1.22 -7.13
C GLU A 143 19.50 0.68 -5.96
N GLY A 144 20.16 -0.47 -6.16
CA GLY A 144 20.99 -1.12 -5.13
C GLY A 144 20.23 -1.76 -3.98
N ARG A 145 18.88 -1.75 -4.01
CA ARG A 145 18.02 -2.36 -2.98
C ARG A 145 17.10 -3.41 -3.58
N LYS A 146 16.61 -4.34 -2.77
CA LYS A 146 15.51 -5.22 -3.19
C LYS A 146 14.27 -4.37 -3.50
N ILE A 147 13.47 -4.82 -4.48
CA ILE A 147 12.33 -4.07 -5.01
C ILE A 147 11.29 -3.67 -3.96
N TYR A 148 11.26 -4.37 -2.85
CA TYR A 148 10.30 -4.23 -1.77
C TYR A 148 10.88 -3.63 -0.47
N ASP A 149 12.19 -3.36 -0.37
CA ASP A 149 12.81 -2.89 0.88
C ASP A 149 12.18 -1.58 1.36
N ALA A 150 12.18 -0.53 0.52
CA ALA A 150 11.56 0.74 0.87
C ALA A 150 10.04 0.63 1.12
N PRO A 151 9.25 -0.07 0.28
CA PRO A 151 7.85 -0.34 0.57
C PRO A 151 7.59 -1.09 1.89
N ARG A 152 8.47 -2.04 2.29
CA ARG A 152 8.32 -2.75 3.59
C ARG A 152 8.55 -1.84 4.78
N GLU A 153 9.56 -0.97 4.72
CA GLU A 153 9.79 0.06 5.75
C GLU A 153 8.54 0.93 5.91
N ASP A 154 7.95 1.37 4.78
CA ASP A 154 6.75 2.18 4.77
C ASP A 154 5.53 1.43 5.31
N ALA A 155 5.36 0.15 4.95
CA ALA A 155 4.27 -0.67 5.45
C ALA A 155 4.36 -0.88 6.97
N ALA A 156 5.55 -1.19 7.49
CA ALA A 156 5.77 -1.34 8.93
C ALA A 156 5.46 -0.04 9.68
N ARG A 157 5.95 1.10 9.16
CA ARG A 157 5.69 2.42 9.73
C ARG A 157 4.20 2.78 9.69
N ALA A 158 3.52 2.47 8.58
CA ALA A 158 2.09 2.70 8.42
C ALA A 158 1.25 1.96 9.47
N VAL A 159 1.56 0.68 9.71
CA VAL A 159 0.87 -0.12 10.75
C VAL A 159 1.07 0.50 12.13
N ARG A 160 2.30 0.89 12.48
CA ARG A 160 2.61 1.55 13.76
C ARG A 160 1.85 2.86 13.95
N ILE A 161 1.84 3.72 12.92
CA ILE A 161 1.09 4.98 12.93
C ILE A 161 -0.41 4.74 13.15
N LEU A 162 -1.01 3.80 12.43
CA LEU A 162 -2.42 3.49 12.58
C LEU A 162 -2.71 2.94 13.97
N ARG A 163 -1.87 2.07 14.50
CA ARG A 163 -2.02 1.50 15.84
C ARG A 163 -1.93 2.58 16.93
N ALA A 164 -0.97 3.49 16.84
CA ALA A 164 -0.84 4.62 17.78
C ALA A 164 -2.04 5.58 17.73
N ASN A 165 -2.72 5.69 16.57
CA ASN A 165 -3.85 6.58 16.36
C ASN A 165 -5.23 5.89 16.38
N ALA A 166 -5.29 4.61 16.71
CA ALA A 166 -6.49 3.80 16.59
C ALA A 166 -7.67 4.37 17.38
N ALA A 167 -7.47 4.71 18.65
CA ALA A 167 -8.51 5.29 19.50
C ALA A 167 -9.02 6.65 18.98
N ARG A 168 -8.12 7.50 18.50
CA ARG A 168 -8.47 8.82 17.94
C ARG A 168 -9.26 8.71 16.63
N LEU A 169 -8.95 7.71 15.81
CA LEU A 169 -9.63 7.48 14.52
C LEU A 169 -10.91 6.66 14.67
N GLY A 170 -11.10 5.94 15.77
CA GLY A 170 -12.33 5.23 16.08
C GLY A 170 -12.34 3.75 15.62
N PHE A 171 -11.18 3.07 15.67
CA PHE A 171 -11.08 1.63 15.45
C PHE A 171 -10.19 0.96 16.52
N SER A 172 -10.15 -0.37 16.53
CA SER A 172 -9.35 -1.14 17.49
C SER A 172 -7.88 -1.26 17.05
N PRO A 173 -6.88 -1.02 17.92
CA PRO A 173 -5.49 -1.27 17.61
C PRO A 173 -5.17 -2.76 17.34
N GLU A 174 -6.06 -3.67 17.78
CA GLU A 174 -5.93 -5.11 17.59
C GLU A 174 -6.68 -5.62 16.33
N LYS A 175 -7.26 -4.71 15.53
CA LYS A 175 -7.98 -5.05 14.31
C LYS A 175 -7.46 -4.25 13.12
N ILE A 176 -6.16 -4.36 12.86
CA ILE A 176 -5.48 -3.72 11.74
C ILE A 176 -4.93 -4.81 10.81
N GLY A 177 -5.40 -4.84 9.57
CA GLY A 177 -4.90 -5.78 8.58
C GLY A 177 -4.67 -5.12 7.23
N ALA A 178 -4.26 -5.91 6.23
CA ALA A 178 -3.94 -5.42 4.90
C ALA A 178 -4.66 -6.21 3.80
N VAL A 179 -5.11 -5.50 2.77
CA VAL A 179 -5.51 -6.06 1.47
C VAL A 179 -4.55 -5.52 0.42
N GLY A 180 -3.84 -6.40 -0.25
CA GLY A 180 -2.87 -6.02 -1.28
C GLY A 180 -3.20 -6.64 -2.63
N TYR A 181 -2.77 -5.98 -3.71
CA TYR A 181 -3.01 -6.40 -5.08
C TYR A 181 -1.69 -6.53 -5.85
N SER A 182 -1.43 -7.68 -6.50
CA SER A 182 -0.21 -7.88 -7.30
C SER A 182 1.06 -7.62 -6.49
N ALA A 183 1.90 -6.65 -6.86
CA ALA A 183 3.05 -6.22 -6.04
C ALA A 183 2.63 -5.72 -4.63
N GLY A 184 1.46 -5.12 -4.49
CA GLY A 184 0.89 -4.77 -3.17
C GLY A 184 0.46 -6.00 -2.39
N ALA A 185 0.05 -7.09 -3.05
CA ALA A 185 -0.24 -8.37 -2.41
C ALA A 185 1.04 -9.05 -1.90
N HIS A 186 2.13 -8.97 -2.66
CA HIS A 186 3.45 -9.35 -2.18
C HIS A 186 3.80 -8.55 -0.91
N LEU A 187 3.62 -7.22 -0.95
CA LEU A 187 3.90 -6.35 0.20
C LEU A 187 3.05 -6.72 1.42
N ALA A 188 1.75 -6.98 1.23
CA ALA A 188 0.86 -7.40 2.33
C ALA A 188 1.30 -8.75 2.92
N ALA A 189 1.63 -9.73 2.07
CA ALA A 189 2.05 -11.06 2.50
C ALA A 189 3.40 -11.01 3.25
N ILE A 190 4.42 -10.35 2.69
CA ILE A 190 5.74 -10.27 3.33
C ILE A 190 5.70 -9.46 4.63
N SER A 191 4.88 -8.41 4.71
CA SER A 191 4.68 -7.63 5.94
C SER A 191 3.98 -8.47 7.02
N ALA A 192 3.06 -9.34 6.65
CA ALA A 192 2.35 -10.19 7.58
C ALA A 192 3.25 -11.29 8.19
N VAL A 193 4.17 -11.87 7.42
CA VAL A 193 5.05 -12.96 7.89
C VAL A 193 6.38 -12.49 8.49
N SER A 194 6.68 -11.19 8.43
CA SER A 194 7.97 -10.64 8.89
C SER A 194 7.82 -9.34 9.66
N SER A 195 6.74 -9.19 10.41
CA SER A 195 6.43 -7.98 11.21
C SER A 195 7.42 -7.73 12.34
N GLN A 196 8.28 -8.71 12.66
CA GLN A 196 9.29 -8.62 13.72
C GLN A 196 10.66 -8.16 13.19
N ASP A 197 10.83 -8.06 11.89
CA ASP A 197 12.09 -7.59 11.32
C ASP A 197 12.31 -6.11 11.64
N ALA A 198 13.50 -5.76 12.11
CA ALA A 198 13.94 -4.38 12.28
C ALA A 198 14.31 -3.83 10.89
N LEU A 199 13.35 -3.22 10.21
CA LEU A 199 13.50 -2.77 8.83
C LEU A 199 14.21 -1.40 8.73
N TYR A 200 14.13 -0.59 9.78
CA TYR A 200 14.74 0.75 9.86
C TYR A 200 15.07 1.10 11.32
N GLY A 201 15.90 2.12 11.52
CA GLY A 201 16.19 2.64 12.86
C GLY A 201 15.00 3.38 13.50
N ARG A 202 14.92 3.41 14.84
CA ARG A 202 13.87 4.13 15.56
C ARG A 202 13.90 5.62 15.19
N VAL A 203 12.73 6.16 14.87
CA VAL A 203 12.53 7.57 14.46
C VAL A 203 11.89 8.39 15.58
N ASP A 204 10.83 7.87 16.20
CA ASP A 204 10.05 8.52 17.26
C ASP A 204 9.30 7.47 18.11
N ASP A 205 8.44 7.92 19.02
CA ASP A 205 7.69 7.06 19.95
C ASP A 205 6.63 6.17 19.26
N ILE A 206 6.24 6.49 18.03
CA ILE A 206 5.35 5.64 17.24
C ILE A 206 6.02 4.29 16.94
N ASP A 207 7.35 4.25 16.89
CA ASP A 207 8.09 3.00 16.62
C ASP A 207 8.10 2.02 17.79
N ASP A 208 7.62 2.43 18.97
CA ASP A 208 7.38 1.54 20.11
C ASP A 208 6.09 0.70 19.90
N CYS A 209 5.21 1.12 18.99
CA CYS A 209 4.05 0.32 18.59
C CYS A 209 4.46 -0.87 17.71
N SER A 210 3.71 -1.97 17.82
CA SER A 210 3.91 -3.15 16.98
C SER A 210 3.58 -2.87 15.50
N ALA A 211 4.42 -3.36 14.58
CA ALA A 211 4.14 -3.39 13.15
C ALA A 211 3.33 -4.62 12.71
N HIS A 212 2.83 -5.42 13.65
CA HIS A 212 2.09 -6.65 13.38
C HIS A 212 0.74 -6.38 12.71
N LEU A 213 0.45 -7.11 11.63
CA LEU A 213 -0.87 -7.17 11.00
C LEU A 213 -1.71 -8.28 11.65
N ASN A 214 -2.98 -8.00 11.94
CA ASN A 214 -3.89 -8.98 12.55
C ASN A 214 -4.53 -9.92 11.51
N PHE A 215 -4.49 -9.55 10.23
CA PHE A 215 -4.87 -10.37 9.09
C PHE A 215 -4.25 -9.85 7.80
N ALA A 216 -4.19 -10.67 6.75
CA ALA A 216 -3.78 -10.22 5.42
C ALA A 216 -4.60 -10.89 4.32
N VAL A 217 -4.86 -10.13 3.24
CA VAL A 217 -5.55 -10.60 2.03
C VAL A 217 -4.67 -10.31 0.82
N PRO A 218 -3.74 -11.20 0.48
CA PRO A 218 -2.98 -11.12 -0.77
C PRO A 218 -3.83 -11.54 -1.96
N VAL A 219 -4.14 -10.59 -2.86
CA VAL A 219 -4.94 -10.81 -4.06
C VAL A 219 -3.99 -10.89 -5.27
N TYR A 220 -3.88 -12.05 -5.89
CA TYR A 220 -2.92 -12.41 -6.96
C TYR A 220 -1.50 -11.90 -6.69
N PRO A 221 -0.83 -12.38 -5.60
CA PRO A 221 0.49 -11.92 -5.23
C PRO A 221 1.55 -12.27 -6.28
N ALA A 222 2.38 -11.27 -6.61
CA ALA A 222 3.57 -11.44 -7.43
C ALA A 222 4.79 -11.75 -6.53
N TYR A 223 5.92 -12.17 -7.10
CA TYR A 223 7.24 -12.25 -6.45
C TYR A 223 7.32 -13.08 -5.17
N VAL A 224 6.50 -14.10 -5.02
CA VAL A 224 6.45 -14.96 -3.81
C VAL A 224 7.18 -16.27 -4.02
N ALA A 225 7.00 -16.88 -5.20
CA ALA A 225 7.60 -18.18 -5.54
C ALA A 225 8.92 -17.99 -6.28
N ASP A 226 9.86 -18.88 -6.00
CA ASP A 226 11.13 -18.96 -6.71
C ASP A 226 10.89 -19.54 -8.12
N ASP A 227 11.29 -18.82 -9.16
CA ASP A 227 11.23 -19.25 -10.56
C ASP A 227 12.62 -19.45 -11.16
N GLY A 228 13.66 -19.37 -10.33
CA GLY A 228 15.05 -19.39 -10.77
C GLY A 228 15.48 -18.15 -11.57
N ALA A 229 14.57 -17.22 -11.82
CA ALA A 229 14.88 -15.97 -12.50
C ALA A 229 15.35 -14.90 -11.52
N THR A 230 16.37 -14.15 -11.92
CA THR A 230 16.90 -13.03 -11.13
C THR A 230 16.67 -11.71 -11.84
N GLY A 231 16.57 -10.62 -11.06
CA GLY A 231 16.47 -9.28 -11.58
C GLY A 231 15.04 -8.72 -11.67
N PRO A 232 14.88 -7.53 -12.27
CA PRO A 232 13.64 -6.74 -12.20
C PRO A 232 12.44 -7.36 -12.94
N ASN A 233 12.69 -8.37 -13.78
CA ASN A 233 11.66 -9.05 -14.57
C ASN A 233 11.28 -10.42 -14.01
N ALA A 234 11.85 -10.84 -12.88
CA ALA A 234 11.47 -12.08 -12.20
C ALA A 234 9.97 -12.05 -11.89
N ARG A 235 9.23 -13.05 -12.36
CA ARG A 235 7.77 -13.09 -12.22
C ARG A 235 7.30 -13.99 -11.07
N GLY A 236 8.23 -14.78 -10.47
CA GLY A 236 7.85 -15.82 -9.54
C GLY A 236 7.09 -16.90 -10.30
N GLY A 237 7.81 -17.94 -10.76
CA GLY A 237 7.23 -18.97 -11.62
C GLY A 237 6.49 -20.05 -10.85
N ASP A 238 6.38 -21.23 -11.48
CA ASP A 238 5.82 -22.45 -10.90
C ASP A 238 6.77 -23.12 -9.92
N GLY A 239 7.74 -22.36 -9.37
CA GLY A 239 8.73 -22.84 -8.42
C GLY A 239 8.11 -23.61 -7.25
N ALA A 240 8.75 -24.68 -6.86
CA ALA A 240 8.30 -25.56 -5.78
C ALA A 240 8.54 -24.96 -4.37
N ALA A 241 9.20 -23.80 -4.27
CA ALA A 241 9.60 -23.17 -3.02
C ALA A 241 9.14 -21.72 -2.94
N ILE A 242 8.77 -21.31 -1.74
CA ILE A 242 8.58 -19.90 -1.38
C ILE A 242 9.95 -19.24 -1.20
N LEU A 243 10.06 -17.98 -1.60
CA LEU A 243 11.30 -17.21 -1.42
C LEU A 243 11.68 -17.09 0.07
N PRO A 244 12.97 -17.17 0.41
CA PRO A 244 13.44 -17.29 1.81
C PRO A 244 13.16 -16.06 2.68
N GLU A 245 12.83 -14.92 2.09
CA GLU A 245 12.41 -13.72 2.81
C GLU A 245 11.03 -13.83 3.46
N PHE A 246 10.21 -14.81 3.08
CA PHE A 246 8.91 -15.07 3.72
C PHE A 246 9.10 -15.94 4.96
N LYS A 247 9.17 -15.31 6.12
CA LYS A 247 9.49 -15.96 7.40
C LYS A 247 8.20 -16.25 8.20
N PHE A 248 7.58 -17.38 7.94
CA PHE A 248 6.38 -17.79 8.69
C PHE A 248 6.76 -18.27 10.11
N ASP A 249 6.09 -17.73 11.11
CA ASP A 249 6.24 -18.08 12.52
C ASP A 249 4.88 -18.20 13.23
N SER A 250 4.90 -18.41 14.56
CA SER A 250 3.69 -18.52 15.38
C SER A 250 2.86 -17.23 15.47
N ARG A 251 3.41 -16.10 15.06
CA ARG A 251 2.73 -14.78 15.03
C ARG A 251 2.20 -14.44 13.64
N THR A 252 2.47 -15.27 12.65
CA THR A 252 1.89 -15.07 11.30
C THR A 252 0.36 -15.06 11.39
N PRO A 253 -0.31 -13.99 10.91
CA PRO A 253 -1.75 -13.84 11.07
C PRO A 253 -2.54 -14.72 10.09
N PRO A 254 -3.84 -14.90 10.31
CA PRO A 254 -4.74 -15.48 9.31
C PRO A 254 -4.66 -14.78 7.96
N MET A 255 -4.76 -15.55 6.87
CA MET A 255 -4.71 -15.00 5.51
C MET A 255 -5.79 -15.57 4.60
N PHE A 256 -6.26 -14.72 3.69
CA PHE A 256 -7.17 -15.11 2.61
C PHE A 256 -6.58 -14.76 1.26
N MET A 257 -6.33 -15.73 0.40
CA MET A 257 -5.73 -15.56 -0.91
C MET A 257 -6.75 -15.76 -2.03
N LEU A 258 -6.62 -14.94 -3.08
CA LEU A 258 -7.39 -15.02 -4.32
C LEU A 258 -6.44 -14.94 -5.50
N HIS A 259 -6.57 -15.84 -6.50
CA HIS A 259 -5.70 -15.88 -7.66
C HIS A 259 -6.44 -16.31 -8.93
N GLY A 260 -5.94 -15.98 -10.10
CA GLY A 260 -6.39 -16.53 -11.37
C GLY A 260 -5.46 -17.66 -11.81
N ASP A 261 -6.01 -18.76 -12.36
CA ASP A 261 -5.22 -19.94 -12.77
C ASP A 261 -4.31 -19.70 -13.97
N LYS A 262 -4.66 -18.69 -14.82
CA LYS A 262 -3.87 -18.27 -15.99
C LYS A 262 -3.10 -16.98 -15.76
N ASP A 263 -2.86 -16.63 -14.50
CA ASP A 263 -2.04 -15.47 -14.18
C ASP A 263 -0.59 -15.73 -14.59
N TYR A 264 0.05 -14.73 -15.21
CA TYR A 264 1.47 -14.81 -15.55
C TYR A 264 2.40 -14.68 -14.33
N TYR A 265 1.89 -14.25 -13.18
CA TYR A 265 2.45 -14.55 -11.87
C TYR A 265 1.77 -15.80 -11.36
N SER A 266 2.48 -16.90 -11.33
CA SER A 266 1.88 -18.22 -11.07
C SER A 266 0.99 -18.26 -9.83
N PRO A 267 -0.20 -18.87 -9.91
CA PRO A 267 -1.06 -19.11 -8.74
C PRO A 267 -0.37 -19.97 -7.67
N MET A 268 0.72 -20.66 -8.01
CA MET A 268 1.55 -21.37 -7.04
C MET A 268 2.04 -20.45 -5.91
N ALA A 269 2.24 -19.16 -6.16
CA ALA A 269 2.51 -18.17 -5.10
C ALA A 269 1.49 -18.25 -3.96
N SER A 270 0.20 -18.25 -4.29
CA SER A 270 -0.88 -18.35 -3.29
C SER A 270 -1.01 -19.75 -2.69
N VAL A 271 -0.77 -20.80 -3.49
CA VAL A 271 -0.77 -22.19 -3.01
C VAL A 271 0.34 -22.43 -2.00
N LEU A 272 1.53 -21.93 -2.24
CA LEU A 272 2.66 -22.06 -1.33
C LEU A 272 2.43 -21.31 -0.01
N ILE A 273 1.88 -20.07 -0.06
CA ILE A 273 1.48 -19.35 1.16
C ILE A 273 0.45 -20.19 1.95
N TYR A 274 -0.60 -20.67 1.29
CA TYR A 274 -1.61 -21.50 1.92
C TYR A 274 -1.01 -22.76 2.57
N THR A 275 -0.10 -23.43 1.87
CA THR A 275 0.60 -24.62 2.38
C THR A 275 1.38 -24.34 3.64
N GLU A 276 2.12 -23.21 3.69
CA GLU A 276 2.89 -22.82 4.87
C GLU A 276 2.01 -22.45 6.08
N LEU A 277 0.86 -21.80 5.83
CA LEU A 277 -0.13 -21.50 6.87
C LEU A 277 -0.79 -22.78 7.39
N HIS A 278 -1.19 -23.69 6.49
CA HIS A 278 -1.81 -24.96 6.84
C HIS A 278 -0.89 -25.84 7.71
N LYS A 279 0.38 -25.98 7.35
CA LYS A 279 1.38 -26.71 8.15
C LYS A 279 1.50 -26.19 9.58
N ARG A 280 1.27 -24.88 9.79
CA ARG A 280 1.34 -24.20 11.10
C ARG A 280 0.00 -24.10 11.81
N LYS A 281 -1.06 -24.65 11.23
CA LYS A 281 -2.44 -24.58 11.75
C LYS A 281 -2.93 -23.12 11.90
N ILE A 282 -2.46 -22.22 11.04
CA ILE A 282 -2.92 -20.84 10.97
C ILE A 282 -4.14 -20.80 10.06
N PRO A 283 -5.25 -20.16 10.47
CA PRO A 283 -6.45 -20.06 9.63
C PRO A 283 -6.13 -19.44 8.28
N ALA A 284 -6.50 -20.12 7.22
CA ALA A 284 -6.23 -19.70 5.86
C ALA A 284 -7.35 -20.11 4.91
N GLN A 285 -7.62 -19.29 3.90
CA GLN A 285 -8.54 -19.60 2.82
C GLN A 285 -7.89 -19.25 1.49
N LEU A 286 -8.15 -20.04 0.45
CA LEU A 286 -7.64 -19.84 -0.89
C LEU A 286 -8.74 -20.09 -1.92
N PHE A 287 -8.90 -19.14 -2.86
CA PHE A 287 -9.67 -19.33 -4.08
C PHE A 287 -8.79 -19.15 -5.31
N VAL A 288 -8.77 -20.15 -6.19
CA VAL A 288 -8.17 -20.05 -7.51
C VAL A 288 -9.30 -20.07 -8.54
N TYR A 289 -9.40 -18.99 -9.32
CA TYR A 289 -10.45 -18.81 -10.32
C TYR A 289 -9.99 -19.32 -11.67
N GLY A 290 -10.73 -20.27 -12.23
CA GLY A 290 -10.45 -20.87 -13.54
C GLY A 290 -10.56 -19.86 -14.69
N ASN A 291 -9.61 -19.91 -15.62
CA ASN A 291 -9.62 -19.11 -16.85
C ASN A 291 -9.43 -17.59 -16.64
N ILE A 292 -8.78 -17.19 -15.56
CA ILE A 292 -8.50 -15.79 -15.20
C ILE A 292 -7.01 -15.51 -15.29
N SER A 293 -6.65 -14.45 -16.03
CA SER A 293 -5.29 -13.91 -16.07
C SER A 293 -5.01 -12.92 -14.93
N HIS A 294 -3.89 -12.17 -15.00
CA HIS A 294 -3.49 -11.22 -13.94
C HIS A 294 -4.55 -10.14 -13.70
N GLY A 295 -5.04 -10.07 -12.49
CA GLY A 295 -6.16 -9.21 -12.09
C GLY A 295 -7.50 -9.92 -12.25
N LEU A 296 -8.28 -10.02 -11.19
CA LEU A 296 -9.55 -10.78 -11.20
C LEU A 296 -10.64 -10.10 -12.04
N GLY A 297 -10.60 -8.76 -12.16
CA GLY A 297 -11.54 -8.01 -12.97
C GLY A 297 -13.02 -8.24 -12.60
N ASN A 298 -13.91 -7.97 -13.54
CA ASN A 298 -15.34 -8.26 -13.45
C ASN A 298 -15.74 -9.37 -14.46
N THR A 299 -14.88 -10.36 -14.63
CA THR A 299 -15.16 -11.49 -15.51
C THR A 299 -16.24 -12.39 -14.92
N PRO A 300 -17.04 -13.09 -15.73
CA PRO A 300 -18.07 -13.99 -15.22
C PRO A 300 -17.53 -15.01 -14.20
N ASN A 301 -16.32 -15.56 -14.44
CA ASN A 301 -15.70 -16.59 -13.61
C ASN A 301 -15.23 -16.08 -12.25
N ALA A 302 -15.07 -14.78 -12.07
CA ALA A 302 -14.67 -14.18 -10.79
C ALA A 302 -15.70 -13.15 -10.29
N LYS A 303 -16.93 -13.17 -10.79
CA LYS A 303 -17.98 -12.25 -10.35
C LYS A 303 -18.17 -12.31 -8.83
N GLY A 304 -18.19 -11.15 -8.19
CA GLY A 304 -18.43 -11.05 -6.74
C GLY A 304 -17.24 -11.49 -5.88
N TRP A 305 -16.03 -11.60 -6.42
CA TRP A 305 -14.86 -11.99 -5.64
C TRP A 305 -14.58 -11.04 -4.45
N GLN A 306 -14.94 -9.76 -4.57
CA GLN A 306 -14.78 -8.78 -3.49
C GLN A 306 -15.66 -9.10 -2.28
N SER A 307 -16.89 -9.60 -2.47
CA SER A 307 -17.76 -9.98 -1.36
C SER A 307 -17.20 -11.13 -0.54
N ARG A 308 -16.43 -12.04 -1.16
CA ARG A 308 -15.75 -13.12 -0.41
C ARG A 308 -14.72 -12.59 0.59
N ILE A 309 -14.11 -11.43 0.33
CA ILE A 309 -13.23 -10.78 1.30
C ILE A 309 -14.04 -10.31 2.52
N ILE A 310 -15.23 -9.76 2.27
CA ILE A 310 -16.11 -9.29 3.35
C ILE A 310 -16.63 -10.46 4.17
N ASP A 311 -17.12 -11.52 3.50
CA ASP A 311 -17.57 -12.74 4.16
C ASP A 311 -16.47 -13.36 5.02
N TRP A 312 -15.23 -13.36 4.52
CA TRP A 312 -14.09 -13.86 5.27
C TRP A 312 -13.79 -12.99 6.49
N PHE A 313 -13.77 -11.66 6.35
CA PHE A 313 -13.60 -10.76 7.50
C PHE A 313 -14.63 -11.03 8.58
N ASP A 314 -15.92 -11.18 8.21
CA ASP A 314 -16.99 -11.47 9.15
C ASP A 314 -16.80 -12.83 9.83
N SER A 315 -16.30 -13.83 9.10
CA SER A 315 -16.06 -15.19 9.62
C SER A 315 -14.95 -15.27 10.66
N ILE A 316 -13.99 -14.35 10.61
CA ILE A 316 -12.86 -14.30 11.57
C ILE A 316 -12.97 -13.16 12.60
N GLY A 317 -14.11 -12.44 12.64
CA GLY A 317 -14.44 -11.45 13.66
C GLY A 317 -13.83 -10.06 13.45
N PHE A 318 -13.51 -9.71 12.19
CA PHE A 318 -12.97 -8.40 11.80
C PHE A 318 -13.92 -7.52 11.04
#